data_ddec2f6a544d739462084382773d264e
#
_entry.id   ddec2f6a544d739462084382773d264e
#
_cell.length_a   1.000
_cell.length_b   1.000
_cell.length_c   1.000
_cell.angle_alpha   90.00
_cell.angle_beta   90.00
_cell.angle_gamma   90.00
#
_symmetry.space_group_name_H-M   'P 1'
#
loop_
_entity.id
_entity.type
_entity.pdbx_description
1 polymer ?
#
loop_
_entity_poly.entity_id
_entity_poly.type
_entity_poly.pdbx_seq_one_letter_code
_entity_poly.pdbx_strand_id
1 'polypeptide(L)'
;MNIRCFCCMGDSITSDQVSGIGTMVAHQLNAQEVLNAACGYATCSDWHEGDRNITPVTLIEPPNTNTADNVLSNQVRRVLQALTPKGSIIRWTVDGIEYAIPAEIGIGTGTLSTPDVIYIAISTNDGNQPENAPADDFAAVCELPYAALTRTSMASALLWAVRTLQAVCPNAAIFLATPLQTYTPQEWMDESHGLLKRRVIQKVAQKTGVHCIDSFYGSGFDRSVARSHGEVHPDEEWKIRIADFVTKEIESTLYKE
;
A
#
# COMPACT_ATOMS: atom_id res chain seq x y z
N MET A 1 22.52 1.37 8.06
CA MET A 1 21.51 0.58 8.78
C MET A 1 21.41 -0.78 8.11
N ASN A 2 21.25 -1.85 8.86
CA ASN A 2 21.05 -3.16 8.27
C ASN A 2 19.53 -3.45 8.34
N ILE A 3 18.85 -3.38 7.21
CA ILE A 3 17.40 -3.71 7.16
C ILE A 3 17.30 -5.22 7.10
N ARG A 4 16.83 -5.83 8.18
CA ARG A 4 16.63 -7.26 8.23
C ARG A 4 15.37 -7.66 7.47
N CYS A 5 14.26 -6.97 7.68
CA CYS A 5 12.99 -7.31 7.08
C CYS A 5 12.33 -6.09 6.42
N PHE A 6 12.02 -6.24 5.14
CA PHE A 6 11.31 -5.25 4.33
C PHE A 6 9.98 -5.84 3.86
N CYS A 7 8.91 -5.08 4.03
CA CYS A 7 7.59 -5.46 3.56
C CYS A 7 7.06 -4.40 2.60
N CYS A 8 6.55 -4.79 1.43
CA CYS A 8 5.88 -3.86 0.54
C CYS A 8 4.47 -4.31 0.16
N MET A 9 3.62 -3.33 -0.04
CA MET A 9 2.24 -3.44 -0.49
C MET A 9 2.02 -2.43 -1.61
N GLY A 10 1.15 -2.76 -2.56
CA GLY A 10 0.93 -1.88 -3.71
C GLY A 10 0.11 -2.53 -4.81
N ASP A 11 0.09 -1.85 -5.94
CA ASP A 11 -0.56 -2.29 -7.17
C ASP A 11 0.43 -2.93 -8.17
N SER A 12 0.06 -2.98 -9.45
CA SER A 12 0.87 -3.60 -10.51
C SER A 12 2.27 -3.01 -10.66
N ILE A 13 2.47 -1.76 -10.34
CA ILE A 13 3.76 -1.07 -10.43
C ILE A 13 4.74 -1.62 -9.37
N THR A 14 4.21 -2.04 -8.23
CA THR A 14 4.96 -2.54 -7.08
C THR A 14 5.09 -4.06 -7.07
N SER A 15 4.14 -4.79 -7.71
CA SER A 15 3.86 -6.20 -7.42
C SER A 15 4.83 -7.21 -8.02
N ASP A 16 5.54 -6.90 -9.08
CA ASP A 16 6.42 -7.87 -9.72
C ASP A 16 7.51 -8.35 -8.75
N GLN A 17 7.62 -9.67 -8.59
CA GLN A 17 8.53 -10.28 -7.63
C GLN A 17 10.02 -10.16 -8.03
N VAL A 18 10.29 -9.80 -9.29
CA VAL A 18 11.65 -9.66 -9.83
C VAL A 18 11.95 -8.21 -10.16
N SER A 19 11.06 -7.54 -10.87
CA SER A 19 11.26 -6.21 -11.44
C SER A 19 10.24 -5.17 -11.00
N GLY A 20 9.42 -5.47 -10.00
CA GLY A 20 8.56 -4.47 -9.34
C GLY A 20 9.35 -3.49 -8.50
N ILE A 21 8.90 -2.24 -8.45
CA ILE A 21 9.60 -1.19 -7.70
C ILE A 21 9.81 -1.60 -6.23
N GLY A 22 8.82 -2.24 -5.59
CA GLY A 22 8.95 -2.71 -4.21
C GLY A 22 10.11 -3.69 -4.01
N THR A 23 10.26 -4.64 -4.93
CA THR A 23 11.36 -5.64 -4.90
C THR A 23 12.71 -4.99 -5.17
N MET A 24 12.78 -4.08 -6.14
CA MET A 24 14.01 -3.33 -6.43
C MET A 24 14.47 -2.51 -5.23
N VAL A 25 13.57 -1.79 -4.56
CA VAL A 25 13.85 -1.03 -3.34
C VAL A 25 14.38 -1.95 -2.23
N ALA A 26 13.75 -3.10 -2.00
CA ALA A 26 14.21 -4.06 -1.01
C ALA A 26 15.65 -4.54 -1.29
N HIS A 27 15.98 -4.82 -2.56
CA HIS A 27 17.33 -5.21 -2.97
C HIS A 27 18.36 -4.08 -2.77
N GLN A 28 18.01 -2.86 -3.13
CA GLN A 28 18.92 -1.71 -2.97
C GLN A 28 19.17 -1.40 -1.49
N LEU A 29 18.17 -1.59 -0.62
CA LEU A 29 18.30 -1.48 0.82
C LEU A 29 19.03 -2.67 1.47
N ASN A 30 19.41 -3.69 0.69
CA ASN A 30 20.05 -4.93 1.16
C ASN A 30 19.21 -5.65 2.22
N ALA A 31 17.88 -5.65 2.08
CA ALA A 31 16.99 -6.34 2.99
C ALA A 31 17.22 -7.86 2.94
N GLN A 32 17.30 -8.49 4.12
CA GLN A 32 17.58 -9.92 4.23
C GLN A 32 16.33 -10.78 4.04
N GLU A 33 15.20 -10.30 4.54
CA GLU A 33 13.88 -10.89 4.37
C GLU A 33 12.99 -9.90 3.62
N VAL A 34 12.26 -10.36 2.61
CA VAL A 34 11.38 -9.52 1.81
C VAL A 34 10.00 -10.17 1.70
N LEU A 35 8.97 -9.44 2.06
CA LEU A 35 7.59 -9.79 1.73
C LEU A 35 7.03 -8.77 0.74
N ASN A 36 6.87 -9.16 -0.51
CA ASN A 36 6.10 -8.38 -1.48
C ASN A 36 4.65 -8.89 -1.49
N ALA A 37 3.77 -8.17 -0.81
CA ALA A 37 2.34 -8.45 -0.74
C ALA A 37 1.54 -7.69 -1.81
N ALA A 38 2.19 -6.86 -2.62
CA ALA A 38 1.56 -6.11 -3.69
C ALA A 38 0.97 -7.03 -4.77
N CYS A 39 -0.02 -6.53 -5.51
CA CYS A 39 -0.68 -7.30 -6.56
C CYS A 39 -1.19 -6.41 -7.69
N GLY A 40 -1.23 -6.95 -8.90
CA GLY A 40 -1.79 -6.29 -10.07
C GLY A 40 -3.25 -5.89 -9.85
N TYR A 41 -3.63 -4.75 -10.42
CA TYR A 41 -4.99 -4.17 -10.34
C TYR A 41 -5.48 -3.82 -8.92
N ALA A 42 -4.64 -3.91 -7.91
CA ALA A 42 -5.04 -3.59 -6.54
C ALA A 42 -5.49 -2.14 -6.39
N THR A 43 -6.56 -1.96 -5.62
CA THR A 43 -7.05 -0.67 -5.16
C THR A 43 -6.71 -0.46 -3.69
N CYS A 44 -6.61 0.80 -3.30
CA CYS A 44 -6.50 1.16 -1.89
C CYS A 44 -7.80 0.86 -1.14
N SER A 45 -8.94 1.29 -1.72
CA SER A 45 -10.26 1.03 -1.17
C SER A 45 -10.70 -0.42 -1.39
N ASP A 46 -11.54 -0.93 -0.48
CA ASP A 46 -12.14 -2.26 -0.53
C ASP A 46 -13.22 -2.35 -1.59
N TRP A 47 -12.87 -2.06 -2.81
CA TRP A 47 -13.77 -2.19 -3.94
C TRP A 47 -13.06 -2.87 -5.09
N HIS A 48 -13.76 -3.71 -5.82
CA HIS A 48 -13.27 -4.32 -7.04
C HIS A 48 -14.36 -4.46 -8.10
N GLU A 49 -13.96 -4.58 -9.34
CA GLU A 49 -14.86 -4.66 -10.47
C GLU A 49 -15.80 -5.87 -10.36
N GLY A 50 -17.10 -5.61 -10.46
CA GLY A 50 -18.14 -6.63 -10.46
C GLY A 50 -18.76 -6.96 -9.10
N ASP A 51 -18.17 -6.54 -7.99
CA ASP A 51 -18.76 -6.74 -6.68
C ASP A 51 -18.91 -5.40 -5.95
N ARG A 52 -20.13 -4.89 -5.93
CA ARG A 52 -20.47 -3.62 -5.26
C ARG A 52 -20.80 -3.77 -3.78
N ASN A 53 -20.84 -4.99 -3.30
CA ASN A 53 -21.17 -5.34 -1.91
C ASN A 53 -19.95 -5.87 -1.19
N ILE A 54 -18.79 -5.24 -1.36
CA ILE A 54 -17.59 -5.61 -0.64
C ILE A 54 -17.84 -5.50 0.84
N THR A 55 -17.94 -6.64 1.47
CA THR A 55 -17.98 -6.73 2.92
C THR A 55 -16.56 -6.88 3.45
N PRO A 56 -16.34 -6.57 4.74
CA PRO A 56 -15.04 -6.86 5.36
C PRO A 56 -14.56 -8.30 5.21
N VAL A 57 -15.45 -9.22 4.89
CA VAL A 57 -15.15 -10.64 4.68
C VAL A 57 -14.43 -10.89 3.36
N THR A 58 -14.72 -10.13 2.31
CA THR A 58 -14.02 -10.24 1.01
C THR A 58 -12.53 -9.86 1.10
N LEU A 59 -12.15 -9.15 2.16
CA LEU A 59 -10.77 -8.83 2.46
C LEU A 59 -9.88 -10.03 2.73
N ILE A 60 -10.44 -11.18 2.76
CA ILE A 60 -9.86 -12.33 3.38
C ILE A 60 -9.64 -13.45 2.38
N GLU A 61 -10.13 -13.25 1.18
CA GLU A 61 -9.85 -14.16 0.08
C GLU A 61 -8.33 -14.28 -0.12
N PRO A 62 -7.85 -15.50 -0.40
CA PRO A 62 -6.46 -15.67 -0.75
C PRO A 62 -6.13 -14.71 -1.89
N PRO A 63 -4.98 -14.10 -1.83
CA PRO A 63 -4.56 -13.20 -2.87
C PRO A 63 -4.58 -13.92 -4.20
N ASN A 64 -5.56 -13.63 -4.96
CA ASN A 64 -5.57 -14.12 -6.31
C ASN A 64 -4.74 -13.15 -7.13
N THR A 65 -3.62 -13.63 -7.55
CA THR A 65 -2.67 -12.92 -8.37
C THR A 65 -3.32 -12.48 -9.66
N ASN A 66 -3.92 -11.41 -9.86
CA ASN A 66 -4.51 -10.83 -11.06
C ASN A 66 -6.04 -10.77 -11.08
N THR A 67 -6.71 -10.78 -9.96
CA THR A 67 -8.12 -10.47 -9.95
C THR A 67 -8.37 -9.09 -9.35
N ALA A 68 -9.47 -8.52 -9.75
CA ALA A 68 -9.99 -7.28 -9.20
C ALA A 68 -10.26 -7.33 -7.67
N ASP A 69 -10.17 -8.49 -7.06
CA ASP A 69 -10.37 -8.75 -5.62
C ASP A 69 -9.22 -8.28 -4.74
N ASN A 70 -8.14 -7.79 -5.34
CA ASN A 70 -6.99 -7.44 -4.56
C ASN A 70 -7.09 -5.98 -4.09
N VAL A 71 -7.15 -5.83 -2.81
CA VAL A 71 -7.29 -4.56 -2.10
C VAL A 71 -6.24 -4.42 -1.01
N LEU A 72 -5.94 -3.19 -0.59
CA LEU A 72 -4.93 -2.92 0.43
C LEU A 72 -5.15 -3.75 1.70
N SER A 73 -6.38 -3.84 2.17
CA SER A 73 -6.70 -4.58 3.38
C SER A 73 -6.41 -6.08 3.27
N ASN A 74 -6.55 -6.67 2.09
CA ASN A 74 -6.12 -8.05 1.85
C ASN A 74 -4.59 -8.19 1.87
N GLN A 75 -3.87 -7.20 1.39
CA GLN A 75 -2.40 -7.18 1.50
C GLN A 75 -1.94 -7.02 2.94
N VAL A 76 -2.59 -6.17 3.73
CA VAL A 76 -2.36 -6.08 5.19
C VAL A 76 -2.61 -7.44 5.85
N ARG A 77 -3.69 -8.14 5.50
CA ARG A 77 -3.94 -9.49 6.02
C ARG A 77 -2.78 -10.45 5.72
N ARG A 78 -2.19 -10.40 4.52
CA ARG A 78 -1.01 -11.24 4.19
C ARG A 78 0.17 -10.94 5.11
N VAL A 79 0.40 -9.66 5.39
CA VAL A 79 1.44 -9.26 6.34
C VAL A 79 1.16 -9.82 7.71
N LEU A 80 -0.06 -9.64 8.22
CA LEU A 80 -0.49 -10.19 9.52
C LEU A 80 -0.34 -11.72 9.56
N GLN A 81 -0.71 -12.40 8.49
CA GLN A 81 -0.59 -13.85 8.37
C GLN A 81 0.86 -14.31 8.43
N ALA A 82 1.76 -13.61 7.73
CA ALA A 82 3.18 -13.93 7.72
C ALA A 82 3.84 -13.70 9.09
N LEU A 83 3.43 -12.68 9.82
CA LEU A 83 3.93 -12.33 11.14
C LEU A 83 3.38 -13.23 12.27
N THR A 84 2.15 -13.68 12.12
CA THR A 84 1.50 -14.48 13.17
C THR A 84 2.09 -15.90 13.22
N PRO A 85 2.42 -16.44 14.40
CA PRO A 85 2.97 -17.79 14.54
C PRO A 85 2.14 -18.83 13.79
N LYS A 86 2.81 -19.81 13.18
CA LYS A 86 2.17 -20.86 12.39
C LYS A 86 1.06 -21.57 13.16
N GLY A 87 -0.11 -21.67 12.56
CA GLY A 87 -1.28 -22.33 13.13
C GLY A 87 -2.07 -21.48 14.13
N SER A 88 -1.62 -20.25 14.43
CA SER A 88 -2.30 -19.36 15.37
C SER A 88 -3.34 -18.49 14.67
N ILE A 89 -4.38 -18.10 15.41
CA ILE A 89 -5.36 -17.12 14.94
C ILE A 89 -4.69 -15.76 14.85
N ILE A 90 -4.91 -15.05 13.75
CA ILE A 90 -4.40 -13.70 13.53
C ILE A 90 -5.19 -12.73 14.41
N ARG A 91 -4.49 -12.03 15.31
CA ARG A 91 -5.07 -11.06 16.24
C ARG A 91 -4.23 -9.80 16.31
N TRP A 92 -4.89 -8.67 16.55
CA TRP A 92 -4.22 -7.41 16.84
C TRP A 92 -5.11 -6.54 17.73
N THR A 93 -4.53 -5.55 18.38
CA THR A 93 -5.26 -4.63 19.25
C THR A 93 -5.06 -3.20 18.81
N VAL A 94 -6.13 -2.45 18.64
CA VAL A 94 -6.12 -1.01 18.35
C VAL A 94 -7.09 -0.32 19.30
N ASP A 95 -6.68 0.79 19.90
CA ASP A 95 -7.48 1.56 20.86
C ASP A 95 -8.00 0.70 22.04
N GLY A 96 -7.25 -0.32 22.45
CA GLY A 96 -7.63 -1.25 23.52
C GLY A 96 -8.66 -2.29 23.13
N ILE A 97 -9.08 -2.36 21.88
CA ILE A 97 -10.03 -3.35 21.36
C ILE A 97 -9.26 -4.40 20.56
N GLU A 98 -9.49 -5.69 20.92
CA GLU A 98 -8.93 -6.81 20.17
C GLU A 98 -9.75 -7.10 18.92
N TYR A 99 -9.06 -7.29 17.81
CA TYR A 99 -9.58 -7.73 16.52
C TYR A 99 -8.98 -9.08 16.16
N ALA A 100 -9.70 -9.89 15.42
CA ALA A 100 -9.24 -11.17 14.94
C ALA A 100 -9.74 -11.46 13.53
N ILE A 101 -8.94 -12.21 12.78
CA ILE A 101 -9.37 -12.82 11.52
C ILE A 101 -9.87 -14.24 11.88
N PRO A 102 -11.10 -14.62 11.49
CA PRO A 102 -11.61 -15.96 11.68
C PRO A 102 -10.68 -17.02 11.08
N ALA A 103 -10.51 -18.16 11.78
CA ALA A 103 -9.54 -19.19 11.40
C ALA A 103 -9.82 -19.81 10.02
N GLU A 104 -11.09 -19.89 9.63
CA GLU A 104 -11.54 -20.39 8.33
C GLU A 104 -11.07 -19.57 7.15
N ILE A 105 -10.66 -18.32 7.38
CA ILE A 105 -10.26 -17.36 6.35
C ILE A 105 -8.81 -16.89 6.50
N GLY A 106 -8.13 -17.29 7.55
CA GLY A 106 -6.70 -17.02 7.70
C GLY A 106 -6.15 -17.44 9.04
N ILE A 107 -5.07 -18.20 9.00
CA ILE A 107 -4.24 -18.54 10.15
C ILE A 107 -2.80 -18.09 9.90
N GLY A 108 -2.06 -17.87 10.96
CA GLY A 108 -0.66 -17.50 10.89
C GLY A 108 0.21 -18.54 10.19
N THR A 109 1.22 -18.06 9.47
CA THR A 109 2.24 -18.90 8.81
C THR A 109 3.61 -18.79 9.48
N GLY A 110 3.87 -17.70 10.19
CA GLY A 110 5.14 -17.47 10.90
C GLY A 110 6.34 -17.43 9.95
N THR A 111 6.15 -16.89 8.75
CA THR A 111 7.17 -16.90 7.69
C THR A 111 7.95 -15.60 7.58
N LEU A 112 7.63 -14.60 8.40
CA LEU A 112 8.26 -13.29 8.34
C LEU A 112 8.67 -12.82 9.73
N SER A 113 9.84 -12.23 9.84
CA SER A 113 10.24 -11.45 11.02
C SER A 113 9.49 -10.11 11.07
N THR A 114 9.46 -9.46 12.22
CA THR A 114 8.88 -8.12 12.33
C THR A 114 9.61 -7.17 11.37
N PRO A 115 8.89 -6.48 10.46
CA PRO A 115 9.51 -5.57 9.52
C PRO A 115 10.23 -4.40 10.18
N ASP A 116 11.41 -4.05 9.67
CA ASP A 116 12.06 -2.77 9.96
C ASP A 116 11.46 -1.66 9.11
N VAL A 117 11.08 -1.99 7.87
CA VAL A 117 10.49 -1.06 6.91
C VAL A 117 9.22 -1.65 6.29
N ILE A 118 8.17 -0.86 6.24
CA ILE A 118 6.93 -1.15 5.50
C ILE A 118 6.73 -0.05 4.47
N TYR A 119 6.69 -0.43 3.20
CA TYR A 119 6.48 0.46 2.06
C TYR A 119 5.13 0.20 1.41
N ILE A 120 4.29 1.24 1.28
CA ILE A 120 2.94 1.16 0.72
C ILE A 120 2.85 2.12 -0.47
N ALA A 121 2.76 1.56 -1.67
CA ALA A 121 2.61 2.31 -2.92
C ALA A 121 1.42 1.77 -3.70
N ILE A 122 0.23 2.22 -3.31
CA ILE A 122 -1.06 1.78 -3.85
C ILE A 122 -1.96 2.99 -4.07
N SER A 123 -2.64 3.04 -5.14
CA SER A 123 -3.73 3.99 -5.47
C SER A 123 -3.91 4.19 -6.97
N THR A 124 -3.06 3.62 -7.81
CA THR A 124 -3.14 3.81 -9.26
C THR A 124 -4.54 3.46 -9.77
N ASN A 125 -5.10 2.36 -9.30
CA ASN A 125 -6.39 1.83 -9.77
C ASN A 125 -7.62 2.39 -9.04
N ASP A 126 -7.45 3.18 -7.98
CA ASP A 126 -8.60 3.85 -7.36
C ASP A 126 -9.20 4.87 -8.33
N GLY A 127 -10.51 4.82 -8.53
CA GLY A 127 -11.24 5.64 -9.49
C GLY A 127 -11.50 4.97 -10.84
N ASN A 128 -11.09 3.72 -11.03
CA ASN A 128 -11.42 2.96 -12.24
C ASN A 128 -12.91 2.64 -12.37
N GLN A 129 -13.66 2.84 -11.29
CA GLN A 129 -15.12 2.77 -11.26
C GLN A 129 -15.69 4.00 -10.53
N PRO A 130 -16.90 4.45 -10.87
CA PRO A 130 -17.52 5.60 -10.20
C PRO A 130 -17.64 5.44 -8.68
N GLU A 131 -17.83 4.20 -8.22
CA GLU A 131 -18.04 3.88 -6.81
C GLU A 131 -16.76 3.96 -5.99
N ASN A 132 -15.60 3.80 -6.60
CA ASN A 132 -14.30 3.95 -5.95
C ASN A 132 -13.54 5.20 -6.42
N ALA A 133 -14.25 6.14 -7.02
CA ALA A 133 -13.66 7.40 -7.43
C ALA A 133 -12.95 8.05 -6.23
N PRO A 134 -11.70 8.50 -6.40
CA PRO A 134 -11.00 9.13 -5.31
C PRO A 134 -11.74 10.41 -4.91
N ALA A 135 -12.15 10.47 -3.67
CA ALA A 135 -12.75 11.64 -3.07
C ALA A 135 -11.85 12.12 -1.92
N ASP A 136 -11.79 13.43 -1.69
CA ASP A 136 -11.13 13.96 -0.51
C ASP A 136 -12.10 13.89 0.68
N ASP A 137 -12.37 12.68 1.13
CA ASP A 137 -13.22 12.38 2.28
C ASP A 137 -12.43 12.33 3.60
N PHE A 138 -11.14 12.65 3.57
CA PHE A 138 -10.26 12.59 4.73
C PHE A 138 -10.84 13.33 5.95
N ALA A 139 -11.41 14.52 5.74
CA ALA A 139 -12.03 15.29 6.84
C ALA A 139 -13.18 14.57 7.53
N ALA A 140 -13.91 13.73 6.79
CA ALA A 140 -15.03 12.95 7.33
C ALA A 140 -14.57 11.72 8.12
N VAL A 141 -13.41 11.15 7.79
CA VAL A 141 -12.95 9.87 8.37
C VAL A 141 -11.77 9.99 9.32
N CYS A 142 -11.03 11.10 9.30
CA CYS A 142 -9.78 11.25 10.06
C CYS A 142 -9.95 11.22 11.58
N GLU A 143 -11.12 11.54 12.10
CA GLU A 143 -11.46 11.52 13.54
C GLU A 143 -12.29 10.29 13.93
N LEU A 144 -12.59 9.40 12.99
CA LEU A 144 -13.32 8.18 13.30
C LEU A 144 -12.48 7.24 14.18
N PRO A 145 -13.10 6.57 15.16
CA PRO A 145 -12.45 5.47 15.85
C PRO A 145 -12.11 4.35 14.84
N TYR A 146 -11.07 3.58 15.13
CA TYR A 146 -10.63 2.50 14.24
C TYR A 146 -11.77 1.56 13.83
N ALA A 147 -12.65 1.20 14.76
CA ALA A 147 -13.79 0.31 14.52
C ALA A 147 -14.82 0.86 13.49
N ALA A 148 -14.82 2.17 13.25
CA ALA A 148 -15.74 2.82 12.31
C ALA A 148 -15.13 3.06 10.92
N LEU A 149 -13.86 2.71 10.71
CA LEU A 149 -13.20 2.82 9.41
C LEU A 149 -13.69 1.72 8.48
N THR A 150 -14.49 2.08 7.48
CA THR A 150 -15.17 1.12 6.59
C THR A 150 -14.30 0.57 5.48
N ARG A 151 -13.17 1.19 5.18
CA ARG A 151 -12.26 0.87 4.07
C ARG A 151 -12.85 0.99 2.67
N THR A 152 -14.04 1.53 2.54
CA THR A 152 -14.72 1.73 1.24
C THR A 152 -14.26 2.99 0.51
N SER A 153 -13.50 3.85 1.18
CA SER A 153 -12.84 4.99 0.58
C SER A 153 -11.33 4.90 0.77
N MET A 154 -10.59 5.61 -0.06
CA MET A 154 -9.14 5.61 -0.04
C MET A 154 -8.57 6.10 1.30
N ALA A 155 -9.11 7.20 1.85
CA ALA A 155 -8.67 7.72 3.14
C ALA A 155 -8.96 6.75 4.29
N SER A 156 -10.17 6.18 4.33
CA SER A 156 -10.58 5.23 5.37
C SER A 156 -9.75 3.95 5.31
N ALA A 157 -9.49 3.43 4.10
CA ALA A 157 -8.68 2.23 3.90
C ALA A 157 -7.22 2.43 4.33
N LEU A 158 -6.61 3.57 3.96
CA LEU A 158 -5.24 3.90 4.37
C LEU A 158 -5.13 4.10 5.88
N LEU A 159 -6.06 4.84 6.50
CA LEU A 159 -6.09 5.03 7.95
C LEU A 159 -6.19 3.69 8.68
N TRP A 160 -7.09 2.81 8.20
CA TRP A 160 -7.25 1.47 8.77
C TRP A 160 -5.97 0.66 8.63
N ALA A 161 -5.37 0.62 7.43
CA ALA A 161 -4.16 -0.16 7.16
C ALA A 161 -2.98 0.32 8.01
N VAL A 162 -2.72 1.62 8.02
CA VAL A 162 -1.59 2.20 8.79
C VAL A 162 -1.76 1.94 10.29
N ARG A 163 -2.95 2.18 10.86
CA ARG A 163 -3.20 1.95 12.28
C ARG A 163 -3.08 0.47 12.66
N THR A 164 -3.52 -0.44 11.78
CA THR A 164 -3.32 -1.88 11.97
C THR A 164 -1.82 -2.22 12.01
N LEU A 165 -1.06 -1.73 11.04
CA LEU A 165 0.38 -2.00 10.93
C LEU A 165 1.17 -1.39 12.08
N GLN A 166 0.85 -0.16 12.50
CA GLN A 166 1.45 0.46 13.69
C GLN A 166 1.20 -0.35 14.98
N ALA A 167 0.01 -0.93 15.10
CA ALA A 167 -0.33 -1.76 16.27
C ALA A 167 0.43 -3.08 16.29
N VAL A 168 0.66 -3.69 15.12
CA VAL A 168 1.34 -5.00 15.01
C VAL A 168 2.85 -4.86 14.90
N CYS A 169 3.32 -3.80 14.26
CA CYS A 169 4.73 -3.53 14.00
C CYS A 169 5.12 -2.13 14.56
N PRO A 170 5.06 -1.91 15.88
CA PRO A 170 5.22 -0.57 16.47
C PRO A 170 6.60 0.05 16.24
N ASN A 171 7.59 -0.75 15.90
CA ASN A 171 8.96 -0.30 15.64
C ASN A 171 9.30 -0.20 14.15
N ALA A 172 8.36 -0.53 13.26
CA ALA A 172 8.59 -0.44 11.82
C ALA A 172 8.48 1.02 11.35
N ALA A 173 9.42 1.45 10.52
CA ALA A 173 9.26 2.68 9.76
C ALA A 173 8.28 2.45 8.60
N ILE A 174 7.14 3.13 8.63
CA ILE A 174 6.10 2.99 7.60
C ILE A 174 6.20 4.16 6.62
N PHE A 175 6.24 3.86 5.34
CA PHE A 175 6.31 4.82 4.24
C PHE A 175 5.08 4.68 3.34
N LEU A 176 4.33 5.76 3.18
CA LEU A 176 3.28 5.88 2.17
C LEU A 176 3.84 6.61 0.95
N ALA A 177 3.80 5.99 -0.22
CA ALA A 177 4.19 6.65 -1.46
C ALA A 177 2.97 7.20 -2.20
N THR A 178 3.08 8.44 -2.70
CA THR A 178 2.08 9.01 -3.59
C THR A 178 2.16 8.33 -4.97
N PRO A 179 1.06 8.33 -5.77
CA PRO A 179 1.09 7.71 -7.09
C PRO A 179 2.12 8.39 -8.00
N LEU A 180 2.54 7.68 -9.04
CA LEU A 180 3.28 8.28 -10.14
C LEU A 180 2.34 9.15 -11.02
N GLN A 181 2.91 10.07 -11.77
CA GLN A 181 2.16 10.76 -12.84
C GLN A 181 2.08 9.83 -14.05
N THR A 182 0.94 9.21 -14.23
CA THR A 182 0.69 8.33 -15.38
C THR A 182 0.19 9.10 -16.59
N TYR A 183 0.32 8.52 -17.79
CA TYR A 183 -0.26 9.02 -19.02
C TYR A 183 -1.18 7.98 -19.62
N THR A 184 -2.46 8.28 -19.69
CA THR A 184 -3.47 7.41 -20.31
C THR A 184 -4.66 8.29 -20.72
N PRO A 185 -5.43 7.89 -21.73
CA PRO A 185 -6.65 8.59 -22.11
C PRO A 185 -7.80 8.41 -21.11
N GLN A 186 -7.66 7.51 -20.12
CA GLN A 186 -8.70 7.34 -19.11
C GLN A 186 -8.73 8.49 -18.11
N GLU A 187 -9.91 9.07 -17.91
CA GLU A 187 -10.11 10.22 -17.02
C GLU A 187 -9.71 9.92 -15.56
N TRP A 188 -9.98 8.71 -15.07
CA TRP A 188 -9.65 8.31 -13.69
C TRP A 188 -8.14 8.22 -13.39
N MET A 189 -7.30 8.29 -14.43
CA MET A 189 -5.85 8.40 -14.33
C MET A 189 -5.32 9.77 -14.74
N ASP A 190 -6.16 10.78 -14.90
CA ASP A 190 -5.73 12.12 -15.25
C ASP A 190 -4.95 12.79 -14.10
N GLU A 191 -4.38 13.95 -14.39
CA GLU A 191 -3.59 14.69 -13.41
C GLU A 191 -4.42 15.13 -12.20
N SER A 192 -5.69 15.48 -12.39
CA SER A 192 -6.56 15.93 -11.30
C SER A 192 -6.84 14.82 -10.30
N HIS A 193 -7.10 13.61 -10.77
CA HIS A 193 -7.25 12.43 -9.92
C HIS A 193 -5.93 12.05 -9.23
N GLY A 194 -4.81 12.12 -9.95
CA GLY A 194 -3.47 11.92 -9.37
C GLY A 194 -3.18 12.89 -8.23
N LEU A 195 -3.46 14.17 -8.41
CA LEU A 195 -3.32 15.20 -7.37
C LEU A 195 -4.24 14.97 -6.18
N LEU A 196 -5.46 14.49 -6.41
CA LEU A 196 -6.40 14.16 -5.35
C LEU A 196 -5.88 12.99 -4.51
N LYS A 197 -5.47 11.89 -5.14
CA LYS A 197 -4.86 10.73 -4.49
C LYS A 197 -3.62 11.13 -3.68
N ARG A 198 -2.74 11.92 -4.27
CA ARG A 198 -1.56 12.49 -3.60
C ARG A 198 -1.93 13.22 -2.31
N ARG A 199 -2.92 14.13 -2.36
CA ARG A 199 -3.37 14.89 -1.18
C ARG A 199 -3.91 13.98 -0.07
N VAL A 200 -4.71 12.97 -0.43
CA VAL A 200 -5.25 12.01 0.55
C VAL A 200 -4.12 11.27 1.26
N ILE A 201 -3.15 10.73 0.49
CA ILE A 201 -2.00 10.01 1.05
C ILE A 201 -1.20 10.90 2.00
N GLN A 202 -0.89 12.13 1.60
CA GLN A 202 -0.16 13.09 2.43
C GLN A 202 -0.89 13.41 3.73
N LYS A 203 -2.21 13.63 3.68
CA LYS A 203 -3.03 13.88 4.86
C LYS A 203 -3.05 12.67 5.82
N VAL A 204 -3.17 11.46 5.29
CA VAL A 204 -3.11 10.23 6.08
C VAL A 204 -1.75 10.07 6.73
N ALA A 205 -0.67 10.26 5.99
CA ALA A 205 0.69 10.19 6.52
C ALA A 205 0.88 11.21 7.66
N GLN A 206 0.47 12.45 7.46
CA GLN A 206 0.53 13.50 8.49
C GLN A 206 -0.28 13.15 9.74
N LYS A 207 -1.52 12.64 9.56
CA LYS A 207 -2.41 12.29 10.68
C LYS A 207 -1.87 11.13 11.52
N THR A 208 -1.28 10.15 10.86
CA THR A 208 -0.80 8.93 11.52
C THR A 208 0.66 9.02 11.97
N GLY A 209 1.37 10.09 11.58
CA GLY A 209 2.78 10.27 11.92
C GLY A 209 3.73 9.33 11.16
N VAL A 210 3.29 8.73 10.05
CA VAL A 210 4.15 7.92 9.20
C VAL A 210 4.82 8.77 8.12
N HIS A 211 5.84 8.22 7.47
CA HIS A 211 6.57 8.94 6.43
C HIS A 211 5.80 8.97 5.11
N CYS A 212 5.97 10.05 4.35
CA CYS A 212 5.39 10.19 3.02
C CYS A 212 6.49 10.39 1.97
N ILE A 213 6.53 9.52 0.96
CA ILE A 213 7.39 9.67 -0.21
C ILE A 213 6.56 10.28 -1.32
N ASP A 214 6.89 11.51 -1.72
CA ASP A 214 6.16 12.22 -2.78
C ASP A 214 6.65 11.80 -4.17
N SER A 215 6.31 10.58 -4.57
CA SER A 215 6.69 10.03 -5.88
C SER A 215 6.05 10.80 -7.05
N PHE A 216 4.93 11.48 -6.82
CA PHE A 216 4.21 12.24 -7.85
C PHE A 216 5.08 13.34 -8.48
N TYR A 217 5.85 14.05 -7.66
CA TYR A 217 6.75 15.10 -8.14
C TYR A 217 8.24 14.74 -8.00
N GLY A 218 8.58 13.94 -7.00
CA GLY A 218 9.99 13.68 -6.66
C GLY A 218 10.65 12.63 -7.54
N SER A 219 9.88 11.67 -8.08
CA SER A 219 10.44 10.57 -8.88
C SER A 219 10.99 10.99 -10.24
N GLY A 220 10.59 12.15 -10.75
CA GLY A 220 10.88 12.60 -12.10
C GLY A 220 10.07 11.88 -13.21
N PHE A 221 9.24 10.91 -12.84
CA PHE A 221 8.32 10.25 -13.78
C PHE A 221 7.06 11.09 -13.94
N ASP A 222 7.15 12.15 -14.72
CA ASP A 222 6.02 13.03 -15.03
C ASP A 222 5.22 12.53 -16.25
N ARG A 223 4.09 13.17 -16.54
CA ARG A 223 3.24 12.80 -17.68
C ARG A 223 3.94 12.85 -19.05
N SER A 224 4.93 13.69 -19.22
CA SER A 224 5.67 13.78 -20.48
C SER A 224 6.60 12.59 -20.65
N VAL A 225 7.22 12.17 -19.59
CA VAL A 225 8.04 10.94 -19.50
C VAL A 225 7.16 9.70 -19.65
N ALA A 226 6.08 9.62 -18.90
CA ALA A 226 5.16 8.49 -18.94
C ALA A 226 4.66 8.19 -20.34
N ARG A 227 4.36 9.22 -21.13
CA ARG A 227 3.90 9.07 -22.51
C ARG A 227 4.84 8.27 -23.41
N SER A 228 6.13 8.29 -23.16
CA SER A 228 7.15 7.61 -23.98
C SER A 228 7.80 6.42 -23.29
N HIS A 229 7.57 6.24 -22.00
CA HIS A 229 8.24 5.24 -21.16
C HIS A 229 7.29 4.31 -20.41
N GLY A 230 6.19 3.89 -21.07
CA GLY A 230 5.31 2.85 -20.55
C GLY A 230 3.97 3.33 -20.02
N GLU A 231 3.64 4.60 -20.19
CA GLU A 231 2.31 5.15 -19.86
C GLU A 231 1.95 5.00 -18.37
N VAL A 232 1.26 3.90 -18.01
CA VAL A 232 0.90 3.59 -16.61
C VAL A 232 2.00 2.79 -15.92
N HIS A 233 2.65 1.88 -16.67
CA HIS A 233 3.67 1.00 -16.14
C HIS A 233 5.05 1.44 -16.64
N PRO A 234 5.86 2.09 -15.81
CA PRO A 234 7.20 2.50 -16.21
C PRO A 234 7.98 1.36 -16.86
N ASP A 235 8.72 1.67 -17.92
CA ASP A 235 9.66 0.73 -18.51
C ASP A 235 10.81 0.41 -17.54
N GLU A 236 11.66 -0.53 -17.91
CA GLU A 236 12.73 -1.04 -17.03
C GLU A 236 13.69 0.06 -16.57
N GLU A 237 14.04 0.99 -17.46
CA GLU A 237 14.92 2.10 -17.13
C GLU A 237 14.29 3.00 -16.05
N TRP A 238 13.02 3.33 -16.21
CA TRP A 238 12.33 4.20 -15.27
C TRP A 238 11.96 3.50 -13.97
N LYS A 239 11.70 2.20 -13.99
CA LYS A 239 11.54 1.43 -12.73
C LYS A 239 12.79 1.52 -11.86
N ILE A 240 13.99 1.38 -12.45
CA ILE A 240 15.26 1.53 -11.74
C ILE A 240 15.38 2.94 -11.14
N ARG A 241 15.14 3.99 -11.93
CA ARG A 241 15.24 5.38 -11.46
C ARG A 241 14.26 5.68 -10.33
N ILE A 242 13.02 5.17 -10.43
CA ILE A 242 12.02 5.34 -9.38
C ILE A 242 12.43 4.57 -8.12
N ALA A 243 12.94 3.36 -8.25
CA ALA A 243 13.45 2.58 -7.12
C ALA A 243 14.62 3.29 -6.44
N ASP A 244 15.56 3.86 -7.20
CA ASP A 244 16.69 4.66 -6.68
C ASP A 244 16.19 5.89 -5.89
N PHE A 245 15.18 6.58 -6.41
CA PHE A 245 14.57 7.71 -5.72
C PHE A 245 13.93 7.26 -4.39
N VAL A 246 13.08 6.23 -4.41
CA VAL A 246 12.40 5.72 -3.22
C VAL A 246 13.41 5.22 -2.18
N THR A 247 14.45 4.52 -2.60
CA THR A 247 15.51 4.03 -1.72
C THR A 247 16.21 5.20 -1.01
N LYS A 248 16.58 6.25 -1.74
CA LYS A 248 17.22 7.45 -1.17
C LYS A 248 16.31 8.16 -0.17
N GLU A 249 15.01 8.27 -0.44
CA GLU A 249 14.04 8.86 0.49
C GLU A 249 13.94 8.04 1.79
N ILE A 250 13.88 6.70 1.68
CA ILE A 250 13.88 5.81 2.84
C ILE A 250 15.18 5.97 3.65
N GLU A 251 16.34 5.86 2.99
CA GLU A 251 17.63 6.01 3.64
C GLU A 251 17.78 7.37 4.31
N SER A 252 17.45 8.44 3.60
CA SER A 252 17.56 9.81 4.14
C SER A 252 16.71 10.03 5.38
N THR A 253 15.59 9.32 5.50
CA THR A 253 14.70 9.37 6.66
C THR A 253 15.29 8.58 7.82
N LEU A 254 15.72 7.34 7.57
CA LEU A 254 16.23 6.44 8.61
C LEU A 254 17.61 6.84 9.16
N TYR A 255 18.41 7.61 8.40
CA TYR A 255 19.73 8.06 8.85
C TYR A 255 19.72 9.44 9.55
N LYS A 256 18.58 10.12 9.57
CA LYS A 256 18.42 11.39 10.29
C LYS A 256 17.99 11.22 11.75
N GLU A 257 17.55 10.04 12.11
CA GLU A 257 17.21 9.64 13.47
C GLU A 257 18.41 8.98 14.17
#